data_da323ce75155f5ec9ef671497e48d9e6
#
_entry.id   da323ce75155f5ec9ef671497e48d9e6
#
_cell.length_a   1.000
_cell.length_b   1.000
_cell.length_c   1.000
_cell.angle_alpha   90.00
_cell.angle_beta   90.00
_cell.angle_gamma   90.00
#
_symmetry.space_group_name_H-M   'P 1'
#
loop_
_entity.id
_entity.type
_entity.pdbx_description
1 polymer ?
#
loop_
_entity_poly.entity_id
_entity_poly.type
_entity_poly.pdbx_seq_one_letter_code
_entity_poly.pdbx_strand_id
1 'polypeptide(L)'
;MNIHPSAFIHPAAIVLGNVTLGARVSVWPTAVIRGDSDTIEIGDDSNVQDGTIVHVDHGVPTKIGKRVAIGHRAIVHGATIEDDCLIAMGAILLNGVYVGSGSIVGAGAVCREGMKIPPSSLVLGIPGRVTRETTDAERERIRKTVESYLELQRQYK
;
A
#
# COMPACT_ATOMS: atom_id res chain seq x y z
N MET A 1 7.99 -3.17 17.03
CA MET A 1 6.74 -2.59 16.53
C MET A 1 6.65 -1.15 17.01
N ASN A 2 6.48 -0.18 16.12
CA ASN A 2 6.35 1.24 16.44
C ASN A 2 5.06 1.79 15.77
N ILE A 3 4.00 1.94 16.55
CA ILE A 3 2.69 2.35 16.06
C ILE A 3 2.39 3.76 16.56
N HIS A 4 2.18 4.71 15.63
CA HIS A 4 1.81 6.07 16.01
C HIS A 4 0.45 6.07 16.75
N PRO A 5 0.29 6.85 17.85
CA PRO A 5 -0.95 6.83 18.67
C PRO A 5 -2.23 7.17 17.90
N SER A 6 -2.12 7.89 16.78
CA SER A 6 -3.26 8.22 15.93
C SER A 6 -3.58 7.19 14.85
N ALA A 7 -2.78 6.13 14.72
CA ALA A 7 -3.10 5.04 13.79
C ALA A 7 -4.35 4.29 14.24
N PHE A 8 -5.07 3.72 13.30
CA PHE A 8 -6.23 2.86 13.52
C PHE A 8 -5.91 1.45 13.05
N ILE A 9 -6.05 0.48 13.93
CA ILE A 9 -5.94 -0.94 13.60
C ILE A 9 -7.26 -1.60 14.00
N HIS A 10 -7.99 -2.09 13.00
CA HIS A 10 -9.23 -2.81 13.25
C HIS A 10 -8.97 -4.07 14.09
N PRO A 11 -9.81 -4.43 15.08
CA PRO A 11 -9.57 -5.60 15.94
C PRO A 11 -9.41 -6.93 15.22
N ALA A 12 -9.95 -7.08 14.02
CA ALA A 12 -9.80 -8.25 13.17
C ALA A 12 -8.58 -8.18 12.22
N ALA A 13 -7.76 -7.13 12.28
CA ALA A 13 -6.51 -7.05 11.54
C ALA A 13 -5.35 -7.63 12.37
N ILE A 14 -4.30 -8.09 11.69
CA ILE A 14 -3.11 -8.66 12.33
C ILE A 14 -1.89 -7.82 11.96
N VAL A 15 -1.17 -7.32 12.97
CA VAL A 15 0.10 -6.60 12.79
C VAL A 15 1.15 -7.25 13.66
N LEU A 16 2.22 -7.78 13.06
CA LEU A 16 3.25 -8.57 13.75
C LEU A 16 4.67 -8.13 13.35
N GLY A 17 5.60 -8.26 14.28
CA GLY A 17 7.04 -8.15 14.02
C GLY A 17 7.54 -6.70 13.93
N ASN A 18 8.52 -6.48 13.06
CA ASN A 18 9.19 -5.18 12.92
C ASN A 18 8.41 -4.26 11.97
N VAL A 19 7.31 -3.71 12.48
CA VAL A 19 6.38 -2.84 11.74
C VAL A 19 6.37 -1.45 12.34
N THR A 20 6.48 -0.43 11.49
CA THR A 20 6.27 0.97 11.83
C THR A 20 5.07 1.52 11.07
N LEU A 21 4.08 2.05 11.79
CA LEU A 21 2.93 2.73 11.21
C LEU A 21 2.97 4.21 11.60
N GLY A 22 2.91 5.08 10.59
CA GLY A 22 2.86 6.53 10.74
C GLY A 22 1.54 7.07 11.26
N ALA A 23 1.45 8.38 11.35
CA ALA A 23 0.26 9.08 11.83
C ALA A 23 -0.95 8.82 10.93
N ARG A 24 -2.10 8.54 11.54
CA ARG A 24 -3.39 8.31 10.86
C ARG A 24 -3.38 7.19 9.82
N VAL A 25 -2.39 6.29 9.86
CA VAL A 25 -2.46 5.04 9.09
C VAL A 25 -3.67 4.24 9.56
N SER A 26 -4.41 3.63 8.63
CA SER A 26 -5.52 2.75 8.97
C SER A 26 -5.34 1.35 8.39
N VAL A 27 -5.54 0.34 9.25
CA VAL A 27 -5.45 -1.08 8.89
C VAL A 27 -6.83 -1.72 9.11
N TRP A 28 -7.40 -2.26 8.07
CA TRP A 28 -8.79 -2.66 8.00
C TRP A 28 -9.02 -4.17 8.24
N PRO A 29 -10.27 -4.63 8.38
CA PRO A 29 -10.54 -6.01 8.76
C PRO A 29 -9.79 -7.05 7.94
N THR A 30 -9.27 -8.07 8.61
CA THR A 30 -8.56 -9.22 8.01
C THR A 30 -7.28 -8.89 7.24
N ALA A 31 -6.84 -7.63 7.22
CA ALA A 31 -5.52 -7.30 6.71
C ALA A 31 -4.42 -7.87 7.60
N VAL A 32 -3.34 -8.35 6.99
CA VAL A 32 -2.17 -8.90 7.70
C VAL A 32 -0.93 -8.12 7.30
N ILE A 33 -0.24 -7.55 8.28
CA ILE A 33 1.05 -6.88 8.12
C ILE A 33 2.06 -7.63 8.98
N ARG A 34 2.99 -8.35 8.34
CA ARG A 34 3.91 -9.23 9.05
C ARG A 34 5.37 -8.96 8.68
N GLY A 35 6.08 -8.26 9.58
CA GLY A 35 7.50 -7.92 9.46
C GLY A 35 8.38 -8.83 10.29
N ASP A 36 8.34 -10.14 10.06
CA ASP A 36 9.11 -11.15 10.80
C ASP A 36 10.51 -11.39 10.24
N SER A 37 10.71 -11.18 8.94
CA SER A 37 11.98 -11.41 8.26
C SER A 37 12.78 -10.11 8.00
N ASP A 38 12.11 -8.97 7.93
CA ASP A 38 12.69 -7.63 7.74
C ASP A 38 11.69 -6.55 8.21
N THR A 39 11.98 -5.28 7.91
CA THR A 39 11.18 -4.13 8.31
C THR A 39 10.02 -3.86 7.35
N ILE A 40 8.89 -3.43 7.91
CA ILE A 40 7.78 -2.82 7.17
C ILE A 40 7.57 -1.41 7.70
N GLU A 41 7.60 -0.43 6.82
CA GLU A 41 7.31 0.97 7.14
C GLU A 41 6.14 1.46 6.31
N ILE A 42 5.13 2.06 6.96
CA ILE A 42 3.96 2.65 6.31
C ILE A 42 3.83 4.10 6.74
N GLY A 43 3.92 5.01 5.79
CA GLY A 43 3.89 6.46 6.00
C GLY A 43 2.50 7.00 6.33
N ASP A 44 2.49 8.23 6.83
CA ASP A 44 1.29 8.92 7.32
C ASP A 44 0.15 8.91 6.31
N ASP A 45 -1.09 8.89 6.81
CA ASP A 45 -2.33 8.96 6.03
C ASP A 45 -2.59 7.80 5.06
N SER A 46 -1.76 6.77 5.09
CA SER A 46 -1.93 5.59 4.24
C SER A 46 -2.95 4.61 4.82
N ASN A 47 -3.58 3.82 3.96
CA ASN A 47 -4.55 2.82 4.37
C ASN A 47 -4.24 1.44 3.77
N VAL A 48 -4.44 0.40 4.58
CA VAL A 48 -4.28 -1.00 4.20
C VAL A 48 -5.65 -1.66 4.33
N GLN A 49 -6.30 -1.87 3.20
CA GLN A 49 -7.71 -2.26 3.15
C GLN A 49 -7.90 -3.76 3.43
N ASP A 50 -9.16 -4.14 3.54
CA ASP A 50 -9.59 -5.48 3.97
C ASP A 50 -8.91 -6.61 3.21
N GLY A 51 -8.40 -7.61 3.93
CA GLY A 51 -7.78 -8.80 3.38
C GLY A 51 -6.44 -8.60 2.68
N THR A 52 -5.87 -7.40 2.74
CA THR A 52 -4.54 -7.10 2.17
C THR A 52 -3.45 -7.81 2.96
N ILE A 53 -2.45 -8.33 2.25
CA ILE A 53 -1.25 -8.91 2.86
C ILE A 53 -0.05 -8.01 2.57
N VAL A 54 0.65 -7.60 3.63
CA VAL A 54 1.94 -6.91 3.52
C VAL A 54 2.99 -7.76 4.22
N HIS A 55 3.99 -8.20 3.48
CA HIS A 55 5.04 -9.07 3.98
C HIS A 55 6.42 -8.69 3.43
N VAL A 56 7.45 -9.34 3.91
CA VAL A 56 8.86 -9.11 3.58
C VAL A 56 9.64 -10.41 3.56
N ASP A 57 10.67 -10.45 2.72
CA ASP A 57 11.75 -11.44 2.82
C ASP A 57 12.98 -10.83 3.47
N HIS A 58 13.87 -11.66 3.95
CA HIS A 58 15.14 -11.24 4.53
C HIS A 58 15.98 -10.41 3.53
N GLY A 59 16.38 -9.21 3.93
CA GLY A 59 17.14 -8.27 3.08
C GLY A 59 16.27 -7.53 2.05
N VAL A 60 14.95 -7.67 2.06
CA VAL A 60 14.02 -7.03 1.12
C VAL A 60 12.89 -6.35 1.88
N PRO A 61 13.16 -5.20 2.54
CA PRO A 61 12.16 -4.50 3.32
C PRO A 61 10.99 -3.98 2.46
N THR A 62 9.82 -3.84 3.08
CA THR A 62 8.69 -3.17 2.46
C THR A 62 8.59 -1.73 2.97
N LYS A 63 8.56 -0.78 2.04
CA LYS A 63 8.39 0.65 2.34
C LYS A 63 7.20 1.20 1.58
N ILE A 64 6.24 1.73 2.31
CA ILE A 64 5.03 2.36 1.79
C ILE A 64 5.06 3.81 2.23
N GLY A 65 5.02 4.73 1.28
CA GLY A 65 5.05 6.16 1.51
C GLY A 65 3.80 6.70 2.18
N LYS A 66 3.63 8.01 2.12
CA LYS A 66 2.48 8.73 2.69
C LYS A 66 1.33 8.78 1.70
N ARG A 67 0.10 8.83 2.22
CA ARG A 67 -1.12 8.97 1.39
C ARG A 67 -1.21 7.90 0.31
N VAL A 68 -0.83 6.67 0.66
CA VAL A 68 -0.93 5.51 -0.21
C VAL A 68 -2.18 4.70 0.16
N ALA A 69 -3.00 4.39 -0.83
CA ALA A 69 -4.14 3.50 -0.66
C ALA A 69 -3.79 2.10 -1.19
N ILE A 70 -3.80 1.11 -0.29
CA ILE A 70 -3.63 -0.30 -0.66
C ILE A 70 -5.00 -0.97 -0.65
N GLY A 71 -5.51 -1.26 -1.84
CA GLY A 71 -6.85 -1.78 -2.08
C GLY A 71 -7.05 -3.20 -1.55
N HIS A 72 -8.33 -3.54 -1.37
CA HIS A 72 -8.77 -4.82 -0.83
C HIS A 72 -8.07 -6.03 -1.47
N ARG A 73 -7.59 -6.97 -0.65
CA ARG A 73 -6.92 -8.22 -1.07
C ARG A 73 -5.68 -8.01 -1.95
N ALA A 74 -5.07 -6.84 -1.94
CA ALA A 74 -3.77 -6.66 -2.58
C ALA A 74 -2.68 -7.40 -1.80
N ILE A 75 -1.59 -7.73 -2.49
CA ILE A 75 -0.38 -8.31 -1.89
C ILE A 75 0.77 -7.36 -2.16
N VAL A 76 1.42 -6.89 -1.10
CA VAL A 76 2.64 -6.07 -1.18
C VAL A 76 3.76 -6.83 -0.48
N HIS A 77 4.69 -7.33 -1.27
CA HIS A 77 5.75 -8.21 -0.78
C HIS A 77 7.13 -7.68 -1.17
N GLY A 78 7.90 -7.20 -0.19
CA GLY A 78 9.26 -6.67 -0.43
C GLY A 78 9.31 -5.53 -1.44
N ALA A 79 8.31 -4.65 -1.45
CA ALA A 79 8.18 -3.57 -2.43
C ALA A 79 8.38 -2.19 -1.79
N THR A 80 8.83 -1.23 -2.61
CA THR A 80 8.87 0.19 -2.26
C THR A 80 7.80 0.94 -3.05
N ILE A 81 6.92 1.64 -2.35
CA ILE A 81 5.85 2.44 -2.93
C ILE A 81 6.04 3.87 -2.43
N GLU A 82 6.22 4.82 -3.34
CA GLU A 82 6.32 6.24 -3.00
C GLU A 82 4.97 6.85 -2.63
N ASP A 83 4.99 8.13 -2.29
CA ASP A 83 3.81 8.88 -1.85
C ASP A 83 2.73 8.96 -2.93
N ASP A 84 1.48 9.18 -2.48
CA ASP A 84 0.34 9.49 -3.36
C ASP A 84 0.04 8.40 -4.40
N CYS A 85 0.18 7.13 -4.04
CA CYS A 85 -0.07 5.98 -4.91
C CYS A 85 -1.37 5.25 -4.57
N LEU A 86 -1.93 4.60 -5.58
CA LEU A 86 -3.04 3.65 -5.43
C LEU A 86 -2.59 2.27 -5.93
N ILE A 87 -2.55 1.31 -5.03
CA ILE A 87 -2.43 -0.11 -5.36
C ILE A 87 -3.84 -0.68 -5.31
N ALA A 88 -4.43 -0.94 -6.47
CA ALA A 88 -5.85 -1.29 -6.55
C ALA A 88 -6.12 -2.74 -6.09
N MET A 89 -7.40 -3.06 -5.95
CA MET A 89 -7.89 -4.34 -5.42
C MET A 89 -7.24 -5.55 -6.12
N GLY A 90 -6.72 -6.48 -5.33
CA GLY A 90 -6.14 -7.73 -5.82
C GLY A 90 -4.83 -7.58 -6.59
N ALA A 91 -4.23 -6.41 -6.65
CA ALA A 91 -2.92 -6.24 -7.27
C ALA A 91 -1.84 -6.95 -6.45
N ILE A 92 -0.81 -7.45 -7.13
CA ILE A 92 0.31 -8.18 -6.52
C ILE A 92 1.62 -7.50 -6.90
N LEU A 93 2.37 -7.06 -5.88
CA LEU A 93 3.70 -6.49 -6.02
C LEU A 93 4.71 -7.44 -5.39
N LEU A 94 5.64 -7.95 -6.21
CA LEU A 94 6.68 -8.90 -5.78
C LEU A 94 7.95 -8.18 -5.33
N ASN A 95 8.92 -8.94 -4.82
CA ASN A 95 10.17 -8.44 -4.25
C ASN A 95 10.88 -7.44 -5.18
N GLY A 96 11.32 -6.33 -4.60
CA GLY A 96 12.09 -5.32 -5.32
C GLY A 96 11.29 -4.48 -6.31
N VAL A 97 9.96 -4.61 -6.35
CA VAL A 97 9.11 -3.69 -7.11
C VAL A 97 9.25 -2.29 -6.51
N TYR A 98 9.43 -1.31 -7.37
CA TYR A 98 9.45 0.10 -7.02
C TYR A 98 8.32 0.83 -7.75
N VAL A 99 7.48 1.54 -7.02
CA VAL A 99 6.36 2.31 -7.54
C VAL A 99 6.62 3.79 -7.30
N GLY A 100 6.85 4.54 -8.37
CA GLY A 100 7.06 5.99 -8.30
C GLY A 100 5.78 6.74 -7.93
N SER A 101 5.93 7.91 -7.29
CA SER A 101 4.83 8.71 -6.75
C SER A 101 3.74 9.03 -7.78
N GLY A 102 2.50 9.17 -7.33
CA GLY A 102 1.35 9.51 -8.17
C GLY A 102 0.92 8.39 -9.12
N SER A 103 1.41 7.17 -8.93
CA SER A 103 1.12 6.02 -9.78
C SER A 103 -0.07 5.21 -9.30
N ILE A 104 -0.68 4.51 -10.26
CA ILE A 104 -1.75 3.54 -10.02
C ILE A 104 -1.31 2.18 -10.53
N VAL A 105 -1.31 1.18 -9.66
CA VAL A 105 -1.26 -0.22 -10.07
C VAL A 105 -2.69 -0.72 -10.10
N GLY A 106 -3.17 -1.05 -11.31
CA GLY A 106 -4.57 -1.40 -11.55
C GLY A 106 -5.00 -2.69 -10.88
N ALA A 107 -6.31 -2.87 -10.73
CA ALA A 107 -6.89 -4.05 -10.07
C ALA A 107 -6.44 -5.35 -10.74
N GLY A 108 -5.99 -6.31 -9.92
CA GLY A 108 -5.52 -7.61 -10.39
C GLY A 108 -4.20 -7.60 -11.18
N ALA A 109 -3.54 -6.46 -11.30
CA ALA A 109 -2.23 -6.41 -11.97
C ALA A 109 -1.15 -7.13 -11.16
N VAL A 110 -0.21 -7.79 -11.85
CA VAL A 110 0.91 -8.51 -11.21
C VAL A 110 2.22 -7.87 -11.63
N CYS A 111 2.85 -7.13 -10.71
CA CYS A 111 4.17 -6.52 -10.90
C CYS A 111 5.26 -7.53 -10.56
N ARG A 112 6.06 -7.88 -11.56
CA ARG A 112 7.15 -8.87 -11.42
C ARG A 112 8.27 -8.35 -10.54
N GLU A 113 9.05 -9.27 -9.98
CA GLU A 113 10.21 -8.94 -9.18
C GLU A 113 11.13 -7.91 -9.87
N GLY A 114 11.58 -6.92 -9.09
CA GLY A 114 12.48 -5.88 -9.56
C GLY A 114 11.89 -4.87 -10.54
N MET A 115 10.59 -4.93 -10.85
CA MET A 115 9.95 -3.97 -11.76
C MET A 115 10.09 -2.54 -11.22
N LYS A 116 10.53 -1.62 -12.08
CA LYS A 116 10.64 -0.20 -11.76
C LYS A 116 9.53 0.56 -12.50
N ILE A 117 8.63 1.16 -11.74
CA ILE A 117 7.50 1.92 -12.25
C ILE A 117 7.81 3.40 -12.07
N PRO A 118 7.95 4.18 -13.17
CA PRO A 118 8.20 5.62 -13.07
C PRO A 118 7.06 6.35 -12.35
N PRO A 119 7.31 7.55 -11.81
CA PRO A 119 6.24 8.39 -11.25
C PRO A 119 5.10 8.62 -12.24
N SER A 120 3.91 8.84 -11.71
CA SER A 120 2.70 9.13 -12.49
C SER A 120 2.37 8.08 -13.55
N SER A 121 2.59 6.80 -13.27
CA SER A 121 2.34 5.69 -14.18
C SER A 121 1.04 4.96 -13.88
N LEU A 122 0.34 4.53 -14.93
CA LEU A 122 -0.74 3.54 -14.84
C LEU A 122 -0.21 2.18 -15.27
N VAL A 123 -0.26 1.21 -14.35
CA VAL A 123 0.17 -0.18 -14.60
C VAL A 123 -1.07 -1.08 -14.67
N LEU A 124 -1.18 -1.88 -15.70
CA LEU A 124 -2.28 -2.83 -15.92
C LEU A 124 -1.76 -4.21 -16.35
N GLY A 125 -2.53 -5.23 -16.04
CA GLY A 125 -2.43 -6.57 -16.62
C GLY A 125 -1.58 -7.58 -15.86
N ILE A 126 -1.52 -8.79 -16.43
CA ILE A 126 -0.70 -9.93 -16.00
C ILE A 126 0.07 -10.45 -17.20
N PRO A 127 1.40 -10.25 -17.30
CA PRO A 127 2.24 -9.47 -16.39
C PRO A 127 1.91 -7.97 -16.45
N GLY A 128 2.09 -7.27 -15.33
CA GLY A 128 1.85 -5.84 -15.22
C GLY A 128 2.78 -5.04 -16.14
N ARG A 129 2.23 -4.05 -16.82
CA ARG A 129 2.97 -3.15 -17.71
C ARG A 129 2.53 -1.71 -17.52
N VAL A 130 3.46 -0.78 -17.57
CA VAL A 130 3.16 0.64 -17.68
C VAL A 130 2.46 0.87 -19.02
N THR A 131 1.22 1.34 -18.98
CA THR A 131 0.41 1.55 -20.20
C THR A 131 0.41 3.00 -20.64
N ARG A 132 0.44 3.94 -19.70
CA ARG A 132 0.47 5.39 -19.93
C ARG A 132 0.73 6.12 -18.61
N GLU A 133 0.82 7.42 -18.67
CA GLU A 133 0.79 8.27 -17.48
C GLU A 133 -0.61 8.35 -16.86
N THR A 134 -0.67 8.59 -15.55
CA THR A 134 -1.92 8.90 -14.85
C THR A 134 -2.42 10.29 -15.24
N THR A 135 -3.74 10.42 -15.36
CA THR A 135 -4.42 11.71 -15.60
C THR A 135 -4.59 12.49 -14.30
N ASP A 136 -4.90 13.79 -14.41
CA ASP A 136 -5.24 14.61 -13.25
C ASP A 136 -6.46 14.07 -12.49
N ALA A 137 -7.46 13.56 -13.21
CA ALA A 137 -8.64 12.95 -12.62
C ALA A 137 -8.30 11.67 -11.83
N GLU A 138 -7.34 10.88 -12.30
CA GLU A 138 -6.86 9.69 -11.59
C GLU A 138 -6.06 10.06 -10.34
N ARG A 139 -5.19 11.07 -10.40
CA ARG A 139 -4.49 11.57 -9.22
C ARG A 139 -5.46 12.15 -8.19
N GLU A 140 -6.48 12.86 -8.63
CA GLU A 140 -7.56 13.32 -7.75
C GLU A 140 -8.33 12.15 -7.12
N ARG A 141 -8.54 11.06 -7.86
CA ARG A 141 -9.14 9.83 -7.33
C ARG A 141 -8.28 9.22 -6.21
N ILE A 142 -6.95 9.18 -6.38
CA ILE A 142 -6.05 8.72 -5.31
C ILE A 142 -6.29 9.54 -4.05
N ARG A 143 -6.25 10.87 -4.16
CA ARG A 143 -6.44 11.80 -3.04
C ARG A 143 -7.79 11.56 -2.34
N LYS A 144 -8.89 11.50 -3.11
CA LYS A 144 -10.23 11.25 -2.55
C LYS A 144 -10.35 9.90 -1.87
N THR A 145 -9.69 8.88 -2.40
CA THR A 145 -9.66 7.56 -1.75
C THR A 145 -8.99 7.64 -0.39
N VAL A 146 -7.84 8.30 -0.29
CA VAL A 146 -7.14 8.51 0.98
C VAL A 146 -8.01 9.29 1.97
N GLU A 147 -8.58 10.40 1.54
CA GLU A 147 -9.48 11.23 2.38
C GLU A 147 -10.68 10.45 2.90
N SER A 148 -11.29 9.62 2.05
CA SER A 148 -12.40 8.76 2.43
C SER A 148 -12.02 7.81 3.57
N TYR A 149 -10.84 7.20 3.52
CA TYR A 149 -10.36 6.31 4.58
C TYR A 149 -9.96 7.06 5.85
N LEU A 150 -9.46 8.29 5.75
CA LEU A 150 -9.23 9.17 6.90
C LEU A 150 -10.54 9.54 7.60
N GLU A 151 -11.62 9.70 6.87
CA GLU A 151 -12.94 9.96 7.46
C GLU A 151 -13.53 8.69 8.06
N LEU A 152 -13.48 7.57 7.35
CA LEU A 152 -14.02 6.29 7.82
C LEU A 152 -13.37 5.85 9.14
N GLN A 153 -12.05 5.96 9.29
CA GLN A 153 -11.40 5.56 10.54
C GLN A 153 -11.89 6.32 11.77
N ARG A 154 -12.39 7.56 11.62
CA ARG A 154 -12.96 8.34 12.72
C ARG A 154 -14.26 7.77 13.24
N GLN A 155 -15.00 7.04 12.39
CA GLN A 155 -16.28 6.42 12.74
C GLN A 155 -16.10 5.10 13.50
N TYR A 156 -14.91 4.50 13.41
CA TYR A 156 -14.60 3.18 14.01
C TYR A 156 -13.59 3.24 15.16
N LYS A 157 -13.15 4.43 15.54
CA LYS A 157 -12.25 4.67 16.71
C LYS A 157 -13.00 4.68 18.02
#